data_f7360af0e35bb7a27e27916355c5c59f
#
_entry.id   f7360af0e35bb7a27e27916355c5c59f
#
_cell.length_a   1.000
_cell.length_b   1.000
_cell.length_c   1.000
_cell.angle_alpha   90.00
_cell.angle_beta   90.00
_cell.angle_gamma   90.00
#
_symmetry.space_group_name_H-M   'P 1'
#
loop_
_entity.id
_entity.type
_entity.pdbx_description
1 polymer ?
#
loop_
_entity_poly.entity_id
_entity_poly.type
_entity_poly.pdbx_seq_one_letter_code
_entity_poly.pdbx_strand_id
1 'polypeptide(L)'
;MKTASNQLLVIFGASGDLTGRKLLPSLYELHIRGLLPERFCILGAARTEYTDDEYRAFEKVHIRESLKNKEVDDVELDSFLRRVFYLAFDSTNSAGYHKLKDRIHQLRQEQQLPDKIIYYLATPPVMYELIPTCLKENGMNVAGSEDGWRRVIVEKPFGTSLESAERLNKHLIHIFDEKEIYRIDHYLGKETVQNILVLRFSNGIFEPLWNRNYIDSIEISASETLGVENRGKYYDGAGALRDMIQNHLMQLMAFTAMESPSVFDPEPIRDEIVKVFRALRPYKTHDMDNLIVRGQYDGYREEKNVAPDSTTETYVAMKMFIDNWRWSDVPFYIFTGKKLPEKISEIVVNFKSTPHQLFVGQCSGGSCNKLIIRIQPDESITLKFGLKMPGAGFTVKQVGMDFRYDSLSKNYLPDAYERLLLDAMLGDSTLYARSDALEASWRLIDPILHHWKEEGAKNLFFYAPGEDGPIEKAKLGMTPKDCPCQSCQ
;
A
#
# COMPACT_ATOMS: atom_id res chain seq x y z
N MET A 1 20.11 14.39 5.13
CA MET A 1 19.20 13.27 5.51
C MET A 1 19.64 12.72 6.85
N LYS A 2 18.71 12.29 7.72
CA LYS A 2 19.07 11.56 8.94
C LYS A 2 19.67 10.21 8.54
N THR A 3 20.82 9.86 9.06
CA THR A 3 21.43 8.54 8.84
C THR A 3 20.89 7.59 9.90
N ALA A 4 20.48 6.39 9.50
CA ALA A 4 20.03 5.38 10.44
C ALA A 4 21.19 4.93 11.36
N SER A 5 20.89 4.60 12.62
CA SER A 5 21.90 4.10 13.56
C SER A 5 22.36 2.69 13.17
N ASN A 6 23.58 2.32 13.57
CA ASN A 6 24.09 0.95 13.40
C ASN A 6 23.13 -0.06 14.00
N GLN A 7 22.85 -1.17 13.30
CA GLN A 7 21.79 -2.12 13.66
C GLN A 7 21.90 -3.45 12.90
N LEU A 8 21.18 -4.46 13.36
CA LEU A 8 21.01 -5.76 12.71
C LEU A 8 19.60 -5.89 12.16
N LEU A 9 19.46 -6.36 10.93
CA LEU A 9 18.20 -6.77 10.32
C LEU A 9 18.15 -8.31 10.26
N VAL A 10 17.16 -8.92 10.92
CA VAL A 10 16.90 -10.35 10.87
C VAL A 10 15.69 -10.58 9.97
N ILE A 11 15.84 -11.35 8.89
CA ILE A 11 14.76 -11.64 7.95
C ILE A 11 14.33 -13.10 8.12
N PHE A 12 13.14 -13.31 8.68
CA PHE A 12 12.50 -14.63 8.69
C PHE A 12 11.89 -14.91 7.31
N GLY A 13 12.11 -16.11 6.78
CA GLY A 13 11.71 -16.46 5.42
C GLY A 13 12.69 -16.01 4.35
N ALA A 14 13.96 -15.92 4.71
CA ALA A 14 15.03 -15.34 3.90
C ALA A 14 15.27 -16.06 2.56
N SER A 15 14.94 -17.32 2.41
CA SER A 15 15.03 -18.04 1.12
C SER A 15 13.76 -17.92 0.26
N GLY A 16 12.84 -17.02 0.63
CA GLY A 16 11.57 -16.82 -0.06
C GLY A 16 11.62 -15.76 -1.16
N ASP A 17 10.61 -15.80 -2.03
CA ASP A 17 10.47 -14.92 -3.21
C ASP A 17 10.52 -13.42 -2.87
N LEU A 18 9.88 -13.00 -1.77
CA LEU A 18 9.88 -11.59 -1.34
C LEU A 18 11.29 -11.09 -1.01
N THR A 19 12.08 -11.91 -0.32
CA THR A 19 13.45 -11.53 0.06
C THR A 19 14.33 -11.34 -1.17
N GLY A 20 14.33 -12.31 -2.08
CA GLY A 20 15.17 -12.26 -3.29
C GLY A 20 14.72 -11.18 -4.30
N ARG A 21 13.41 -10.99 -4.47
CA ARG A 21 12.88 -10.05 -5.49
C ARG A 21 12.70 -8.62 -5.01
N LYS A 22 12.55 -8.40 -3.70
CA LYS A 22 12.22 -7.07 -3.16
C LYS A 22 13.17 -6.61 -2.07
N LEU A 23 13.34 -7.40 -0.99
CA LEU A 23 14.04 -6.90 0.19
C LEU A 23 15.54 -6.70 -0.06
N LEU A 24 16.25 -7.72 -0.52
CA LEU A 24 17.68 -7.61 -0.77
C LEU A 24 18.02 -6.66 -1.93
N PRO A 25 17.29 -6.64 -3.07
CA PRO A 25 17.48 -5.60 -4.07
C PRO A 25 17.28 -4.17 -3.55
N SER A 26 16.25 -3.94 -2.72
CA SER A 26 16.01 -2.62 -2.11
C SER A 26 17.12 -2.24 -1.13
N LEU A 27 17.61 -3.18 -0.33
CA LEU A 27 18.76 -2.96 0.58
C LEU A 27 20.05 -2.71 -0.19
N TYR A 28 20.27 -3.37 -1.32
CA TYR A 28 21.38 -3.09 -2.21
C TYR A 28 21.32 -1.66 -2.80
N GLU A 29 20.14 -1.23 -3.25
CA GLU A 29 19.94 0.15 -3.72
C GLU A 29 20.24 1.19 -2.62
N LEU A 30 19.82 0.91 -1.37
CA LEU A 30 20.20 1.75 -0.22
C LEU A 30 21.71 1.73 0.05
N HIS A 31 22.37 0.59 -0.17
CA HIS A 31 23.82 0.45 -0.01
C HIS A 31 24.59 1.32 -0.99
N ILE A 32 24.34 1.21 -2.28
CA ILE A 32 25.05 1.98 -3.33
C ILE A 32 24.84 3.49 -3.20
N ARG A 33 23.76 3.92 -2.52
CA ARG A 33 23.46 5.32 -2.23
C ARG A 33 24.05 5.82 -0.92
N GLY A 34 24.75 4.97 -0.17
CA GLY A 34 25.30 5.33 1.12
C GLY A 34 24.23 5.64 2.19
N LEU A 35 23.00 5.08 2.07
CA LEU A 35 21.91 5.29 3.01
C LEU A 35 21.83 4.23 4.11
N LEU A 36 22.51 3.10 3.94
CA LEU A 36 22.67 2.11 5.02
C LEU A 36 23.64 2.62 6.10
N PRO A 37 23.44 2.24 7.36
CA PRO A 37 24.41 2.55 8.42
C PRO A 37 25.80 1.99 8.12
N GLU A 38 26.83 2.64 8.66
CA GLU A 38 28.20 2.18 8.50
C GLU A 38 28.39 0.73 8.94
N ARG A 39 27.89 0.40 10.13
CA ARG A 39 27.82 -0.98 10.65
C ARG A 39 26.38 -1.47 10.57
N PHE A 40 26.13 -2.25 9.55
CA PHE A 40 24.81 -2.84 9.27
C PHE A 40 25.00 -4.26 8.75
N CYS A 41 24.28 -5.20 9.32
CA CYS A 41 24.27 -6.58 8.86
C CYS A 41 22.85 -7.09 8.66
N ILE A 42 22.72 -8.04 7.77
CA ILE A 42 21.49 -8.77 7.46
C ILE A 42 21.73 -10.22 7.86
N LEU A 43 20.86 -10.78 8.71
CA LEU A 43 20.81 -12.19 9.02
C LEU A 43 19.55 -12.81 8.43
N GLY A 44 19.72 -13.54 7.35
CA GLY A 44 18.63 -14.38 6.80
C GLY A 44 18.40 -15.61 7.66
N ALA A 45 17.15 -15.92 7.97
CA ALA A 45 16.75 -17.12 8.72
C ALA A 45 15.63 -17.85 7.97
N ALA A 46 15.89 -19.06 7.50
CA ALA A 46 14.91 -19.91 6.82
C ALA A 46 15.30 -21.39 6.88
N ARG A 47 14.39 -22.27 6.47
CA ARG A 47 14.56 -23.73 6.61
C ARG A 47 15.57 -24.35 5.66
N THR A 48 15.84 -23.71 4.53
CA THR A 48 16.78 -24.23 3.53
C THR A 48 18.19 -24.25 4.11
N GLU A 49 18.90 -25.34 3.92
CA GLU A 49 20.28 -25.50 4.40
C GLU A 49 21.23 -24.74 3.46
N TYR A 50 21.79 -23.64 3.95
CA TYR A 50 22.86 -22.88 3.29
C TYR A 50 23.91 -22.46 4.30
N THR A 51 25.15 -22.43 3.89
CA THR A 51 26.23 -21.63 4.52
C THR A 51 26.06 -20.17 4.15
N ASP A 52 26.77 -19.25 4.83
CA ASP A 52 26.77 -17.83 4.49
C ASP A 52 27.17 -17.60 3.01
N ASP A 53 28.18 -18.33 2.51
CA ASP A 53 28.66 -18.16 1.14
C ASP A 53 27.71 -18.72 0.07
N GLU A 54 27.10 -19.85 0.34
CA GLU A 54 26.07 -20.42 -0.54
C GLU A 54 24.84 -19.50 -0.62
N TYR A 55 24.41 -18.93 0.51
CA TYR A 55 23.30 -17.99 0.53
C TYR A 55 23.65 -16.69 -0.20
N ARG A 56 24.85 -16.15 -0.01
CA ARG A 56 25.32 -14.99 -0.79
C ARG A 56 25.34 -15.24 -2.28
N ALA A 57 25.81 -16.42 -2.71
CA ALA A 57 25.82 -16.81 -4.11
C ALA A 57 24.40 -16.94 -4.67
N PHE A 58 23.46 -17.52 -3.91
CA PHE A 58 22.05 -17.65 -4.25
C PHE A 58 21.41 -16.27 -4.43
N GLU A 59 21.57 -15.36 -3.48
CA GLU A 59 20.96 -14.03 -3.53
C GLU A 59 21.63 -13.08 -4.55
N LYS A 60 22.90 -13.31 -4.88
CA LYS A 60 23.58 -12.57 -5.94
C LYS A 60 22.84 -12.70 -7.28
N VAL A 61 22.33 -13.90 -7.58
CA VAL A 61 21.53 -14.16 -8.80
C VAL A 61 20.20 -13.41 -8.73
N HIS A 62 19.48 -13.51 -7.63
CA HIS A 62 18.18 -12.85 -7.47
C HIS A 62 18.25 -11.32 -7.54
N ILE A 63 19.27 -10.71 -6.91
CA ILE A 63 19.48 -9.26 -6.97
C ILE A 63 19.71 -8.82 -8.42
N ARG A 64 20.55 -9.54 -9.17
CA ARG A 64 20.80 -9.23 -10.59
C ARG A 64 19.55 -9.38 -11.45
N GLU A 65 18.77 -10.44 -11.25
CA GLU A 65 17.52 -10.67 -11.98
C GLU A 65 16.50 -9.57 -11.70
N SER A 66 16.41 -9.10 -10.45
CA SER A 66 15.49 -8.05 -10.05
C SER A 66 15.92 -6.68 -10.59
N LEU A 67 17.20 -6.44 -10.73
CA LEU A 67 17.79 -5.21 -11.24
C LEU A 67 18.22 -5.29 -12.70
N LYS A 68 17.74 -6.27 -13.48
CA LYS A 68 18.15 -6.53 -14.88
C LYS A 68 18.08 -5.33 -15.83
N ASN A 69 17.30 -4.30 -15.49
CA ASN A 69 17.19 -3.07 -16.28
C ASN A 69 18.18 -1.97 -15.81
N LYS A 70 19.04 -2.28 -14.83
CA LYS A 70 20.05 -1.39 -14.29
C LYS A 70 21.44 -2.02 -14.43
N GLU A 71 22.45 -1.20 -14.57
CA GLU A 71 23.83 -1.65 -14.52
C GLU A 71 24.21 -1.96 -13.05
N VAL A 72 24.59 -3.21 -12.78
CA VAL A 72 24.96 -3.67 -11.43
C VAL A 72 26.47 -3.87 -11.40
N ASP A 73 27.16 -3.06 -10.61
CA ASP A 73 28.61 -3.19 -10.38
C ASP A 73 28.87 -4.39 -9.47
N ASP A 74 29.71 -5.31 -9.93
CA ASP A 74 30.07 -6.51 -9.21
C ASP A 74 30.85 -6.23 -7.92
N VAL A 75 31.68 -5.20 -7.89
CA VAL A 75 32.48 -4.84 -6.73
C VAL A 75 31.56 -4.33 -5.61
N GLU A 76 30.61 -3.46 -5.96
CA GLU A 76 29.61 -2.94 -5.04
C GLU A 76 28.67 -4.04 -4.54
N LEU A 77 28.22 -4.93 -5.44
CA LEU A 77 27.36 -6.05 -5.07
C LEU A 77 28.09 -7.02 -4.12
N ASP A 78 29.34 -7.36 -4.39
CA ASP A 78 30.12 -8.20 -3.49
C ASP A 78 30.43 -7.50 -2.16
N SER A 79 30.58 -6.17 -2.16
CA SER A 79 30.72 -5.35 -0.94
C SER A 79 29.45 -5.42 -0.10
N PHE A 80 28.27 -5.29 -0.72
CA PHE A 80 27.00 -5.45 -0.04
C PHE A 80 26.80 -6.85 0.52
N LEU A 81 27.07 -7.89 -0.30
CA LEU A 81 26.87 -9.27 0.10
C LEU A 81 27.76 -9.71 1.28
N ARG A 82 28.90 -9.08 1.52
CA ARG A 82 29.69 -9.31 2.74
C ARG A 82 28.96 -8.93 4.04
N ARG A 83 27.90 -8.11 3.96
CA ARG A 83 27.02 -7.74 5.10
C ARG A 83 25.87 -8.75 5.31
N VAL A 84 25.74 -9.73 4.43
CA VAL A 84 24.65 -10.72 4.43
C VAL A 84 25.15 -12.02 5.02
N PHE A 85 24.46 -12.51 6.04
CA PHE A 85 24.71 -13.76 6.77
C PHE A 85 23.47 -14.62 6.75
N TYR A 86 23.61 -15.89 7.03
CA TYR A 86 22.49 -16.83 6.99
C TYR A 86 22.51 -17.81 8.18
N LEU A 87 21.33 -18.25 8.57
CA LEU A 87 21.13 -19.32 9.54
C LEU A 87 20.06 -20.25 9.01
N ALA A 88 20.41 -21.52 8.78
CA ALA A 88 19.42 -22.57 8.55
C ALA A 88 18.60 -22.77 9.85
N PHE A 89 17.31 -22.44 9.79
CA PHE A 89 16.48 -22.30 10.99
C PHE A 89 15.00 -22.57 10.70
N ASP A 90 14.41 -23.44 11.48
CA ASP A 90 12.97 -23.66 11.47
C ASP A 90 12.27 -22.77 12.51
N SER A 91 11.63 -21.71 12.04
CA SER A 91 10.91 -20.74 12.87
C SER A 91 9.64 -21.31 13.55
N THR A 92 9.23 -22.53 13.23
CA THR A 92 8.13 -23.23 13.93
C THR A 92 8.61 -23.94 15.20
N ASN A 93 9.93 -24.11 15.35
CA ASN A 93 10.53 -24.82 16.48
C ASN A 93 11.02 -23.83 17.54
N SER A 94 10.24 -23.62 18.62
CA SER A 94 10.62 -22.73 19.73
C SER A 94 11.97 -23.09 20.34
N ALA A 95 12.29 -24.38 20.47
CA ALA A 95 13.60 -24.83 21.00
C ALA A 95 14.79 -24.41 20.11
N GLY A 96 14.56 -24.09 18.83
CA GLY A 96 15.61 -23.62 17.92
C GLY A 96 16.04 -22.17 18.13
N TYR A 97 15.22 -21.35 18.81
CA TYR A 97 15.47 -19.90 18.93
C TYR A 97 16.75 -19.55 19.73
N HIS A 98 17.23 -20.45 20.59
CA HIS A 98 18.55 -20.27 21.22
C HIS A 98 19.67 -20.19 20.18
N LYS A 99 19.64 -21.01 19.10
CA LYS A 99 20.63 -20.92 18.01
C LYS A 99 20.58 -19.57 17.29
N LEU A 100 19.37 -19.05 17.05
CA LEU A 100 19.19 -17.74 16.47
C LEU A 100 19.73 -16.64 17.38
N LYS A 101 19.46 -16.73 18.69
CA LYS A 101 19.97 -15.82 19.71
C LYS A 101 21.51 -15.82 19.76
N ASP A 102 22.10 -17.01 19.76
CA ASP A 102 23.56 -17.17 19.77
C ASP A 102 24.20 -16.59 18.49
N ARG A 103 23.60 -16.85 17.32
CA ARG A 103 24.07 -16.28 16.04
C ARG A 103 23.97 -14.76 16.01
N ILE A 104 22.87 -14.20 16.50
CA ILE A 104 22.70 -12.74 16.66
C ILE A 104 23.78 -12.17 17.58
N HIS A 105 24.02 -12.82 18.72
CA HIS A 105 25.04 -12.38 19.67
C HIS A 105 26.44 -12.42 19.05
N GLN A 106 26.79 -13.51 18.37
CA GLN A 106 28.05 -13.66 17.64
C GLN A 106 28.25 -12.53 16.62
N LEU A 107 27.26 -12.32 15.75
CA LEU A 107 27.34 -11.28 14.71
C LEU A 107 27.47 -9.87 15.33
N ARG A 108 26.75 -9.60 16.42
CA ARG A 108 26.86 -8.30 17.11
C ARG A 108 28.27 -8.06 17.66
N GLN A 109 28.93 -9.08 18.19
CA GLN A 109 30.31 -8.99 18.65
C GLN A 109 31.30 -8.82 17.49
N GLU A 110 31.24 -9.69 16.49
CA GLU A 110 32.15 -9.69 15.33
C GLU A 110 32.06 -8.37 14.53
N GLN A 111 30.84 -7.86 14.33
CA GLN A 111 30.58 -6.65 13.54
C GLN A 111 30.44 -5.38 14.39
N GLN A 112 30.66 -5.49 15.70
CA GLN A 112 30.58 -4.39 16.67
C GLN A 112 29.23 -3.63 16.58
N LEU A 113 28.11 -4.36 16.50
CA LEU A 113 26.78 -3.79 16.40
C LEU A 113 26.17 -3.51 17.78
N PRO A 114 25.44 -2.40 17.94
CA PRO A 114 24.68 -2.12 19.16
C PRO A 114 23.51 -3.10 19.33
N ASP A 115 22.82 -3.02 20.48
CA ASP A 115 21.64 -3.85 20.76
C ASP A 115 20.36 -3.34 20.09
N LYS A 116 20.44 -3.13 18.78
CA LYS A 116 19.38 -2.61 17.95
C LYS A 116 19.04 -3.62 16.85
N ILE A 117 17.85 -4.17 16.89
CA ILE A 117 17.46 -5.28 16.01
C ILE A 117 16.08 -4.99 15.38
N ILE A 118 16.03 -5.15 14.06
CA ILE A 118 14.77 -5.23 13.31
C ILE A 118 14.51 -6.70 12.97
N TYR A 119 13.32 -7.19 13.27
CA TYR A 119 12.81 -8.48 12.84
C TYR A 119 11.85 -8.28 11.67
N TYR A 120 12.17 -8.80 10.50
CA TYR A 120 11.31 -8.75 9.33
C TYR A 120 10.63 -10.10 9.12
N LEU A 121 9.29 -10.12 9.14
CA LEU A 121 8.50 -11.34 8.94
C LEU A 121 8.13 -11.51 7.45
N ALA A 122 9.08 -11.95 6.62
CA ALA A 122 8.87 -12.31 5.21
C ALA A 122 8.31 -13.75 5.09
N THR A 123 7.34 -14.09 5.91
CA THR A 123 6.80 -15.45 6.09
C THR A 123 5.29 -15.46 5.81
N PRO A 124 4.67 -16.65 5.63
CA PRO A 124 3.22 -16.74 5.55
C PRO A 124 2.51 -16.19 6.80
N PRO A 125 1.28 -15.65 6.69
CA PRO A 125 0.57 -14.98 7.78
C PRO A 125 0.38 -15.82 9.04
N VAL A 126 0.29 -17.14 8.92
CA VAL A 126 0.20 -18.07 10.07
C VAL A 126 1.40 -17.93 11.03
N MET A 127 2.52 -17.43 10.56
CA MET A 127 3.73 -17.22 11.34
C MET A 127 3.74 -15.90 12.12
N TYR A 128 2.82 -14.96 11.85
CA TYR A 128 2.81 -13.63 12.46
C TYR A 128 2.45 -13.63 13.96
N GLU A 129 1.80 -14.68 14.44
CA GLU A 129 1.60 -14.89 15.87
C GLU A 129 2.72 -15.74 16.47
N LEU A 130 3.19 -16.75 15.74
CA LEU A 130 4.16 -17.74 16.26
C LEU A 130 5.56 -17.14 16.45
N ILE A 131 6.11 -16.47 15.44
CA ILE A 131 7.47 -15.90 15.53
C ILE A 131 7.60 -14.90 16.68
N PRO A 132 6.70 -13.90 16.83
CA PRO A 132 6.74 -12.98 17.98
C PRO A 132 6.63 -13.70 19.33
N THR A 133 5.77 -14.73 19.44
CA THR A 133 5.67 -15.55 20.67
C THR A 133 7.00 -16.18 21.02
N CYS A 134 7.63 -16.86 20.05
CA CYS A 134 8.92 -17.49 20.27
C CYS A 134 10.04 -16.49 20.60
N LEU A 135 10.01 -15.29 19.97
CA LEU A 135 10.94 -14.21 20.32
C LEU A 135 10.77 -13.79 21.79
N LYS A 136 9.53 -13.64 22.26
CA LYS A 136 9.22 -13.28 23.66
C LYS A 136 9.67 -14.37 24.64
N GLU A 137 9.33 -15.64 24.35
CA GLU A 137 9.71 -16.79 25.20
C GLU A 137 11.22 -16.90 25.39
N ASN A 138 12.01 -16.48 24.40
CA ASN A 138 13.46 -16.50 24.43
C ASN A 138 14.08 -15.15 24.86
N GLY A 139 13.28 -14.17 25.29
CA GLY A 139 13.75 -12.85 25.73
C GLY A 139 14.43 -12.05 24.62
N MET A 140 14.00 -12.22 23.38
CA MET A 140 14.55 -11.56 22.20
C MET A 140 13.70 -10.35 21.75
N ASN A 141 12.50 -10.19 22.33
CA ASN A 141 11.59 -9.07 22.03
C ASN A 141 11.94 -7.79 22.78
N VAL A 142 12.83 -7.83 23.73
CA VAL A 142 13.29 -6.66 24.50
C VAL A 142 14.80 -6.48 24.35
N ALA A 143 15.25 -5.22 24.40
CA ALA A 143 16.67 -4.93 24.38
C ALA A 143 17.28 -5.16 25.77
N GLY A 144 18.51 -5.67 25.77
CA GLY A 144 19.29 -5.86 27.01
C GLY A 144 20.12 -4.64 27.42
N SER A 145 20.11 -3.56 26.64
CA SER A 145 20.83 -2.32 26.91
C SER A 145 19.89 -1.11 26.88
N GLU A 146 20.21 -0.05 27.62
CA GLU A 146 19.40 1.16 27.74
C GLU A 146 19.20 1.87 26.41
N ASP A 147 20.22 1.90 25.54
CA ASP A 147 20.17 2.48 24.19
C ASP A 147 19.65 1.50 23.12
N GLY A 148 19.30 0.29 23.52
CA GLY A 148 18.83 -0.75 22.65
C GLY A 148 17.33 -0.61 22.30
N TRP A 149 16.93 -1.23 21.19
CA TRP A 149 15.52 -1.31 20.82
C TRP A 149 15.24 -2.54 19.96
N ARG A 150 13.98 -2.89 19.87
CA ARG A 150 13.46 -3.92 18.96
C ARG A 150 12.40 -3.30 18.07
N ARG A 151 12.36 -3.74 16.81
CA ARG A 151 11.31 -3.40 15.85
C ARG A 151 10.90 -4.64 15.11
N VAL A 152 9.61 -4.77 14.82
CA VAL A 152 9.08 -5.87 14.01
C VAL A 152 8.37 -5.32 12.79
N ILE A 153 8.75 -5.82 11.61
CA ILE A 153 8.10 -5.50 10.35
C ILE A 153 7.22 -6.68 9.95
N VAL A 154 5.96 -6.41 9.69
CA VAL A 154 4.94 -7.41 9.35
C VAL A 154 4.35 -7.06 7.99
N GLU A 155 4.25 -8.07 7.11
CA GLU A 155 3.64 -7.97 5.80
C GLU A 155 2.12 -8.17 5.84
N LYS A 156 1.43 -7.69 4.80
CA LYS A 156 0.01 -8.04 4.62
C LYS A 156 -0.16 -9.54 4.32
N PRO A 157 -1.33 -10.12 4.63
CA PRO A 157 -2.53 -9.52 5.21
C PRO A 157 -2.51 -9.41 6.74
N PHE A 158 -3.15 -8.35 7.25
CA PHE A 158 -3.33 -8.15 8.70
C PHE A 158 -4.72 -8.63 9.12
N GLY A 159 -4.91 -9.94 9.11
CA GLY A 159 -6.19 -10.59 9.28
C GLY A 159 -6.98 -10.74 7.97
N THR A 160 -8.08 -11.48 8.03
CA THR A 160 -9.04 -11.75 6.95
C THR A 160 -10.45 -11.32 7.30
N SER A 161 -10.66 -10.87 8.54
CA SER A 161 -11.89 -10.33 9.14
C SER A 161 -11.52 -9.38 10.27
N LEU A 162 -12.48 -8.61 10.78
CA LEU A 162 -12.29 -7.76 11.96
C LEU A 162 -11.76 -8.56 13.16
N GLU A 163 -12.39 -9.69 13.47
CA GLU A 163 -12.00 -10.55 14.58
C GLU A 163 -10.55 -11.02 14.48
N SER A 164 -10.13 -11.50 13.30
CA SER A 164 -8.77 -11.98 13.09
C SER A 164 -7.74 -10.85 13.13
N ALA A 165 -8.10 -9.66 12.65
CA ALA A 165 -7.25 -8.47 12.73
C ALA A 165 -7.07 -8.01 14.18
N GLU A 166 -8.16 -7.92 14.96
CA GLU A 166 -8.10 -7.58 16.38
C GLU A 166 -7.29 -8.60 17.18
N ARG A 167 -7.44 -9.90 16.89
CA ARG A 167 -6.65 -10.96 17.54
C ARG A 167 -5.17 -10.79 17.26
N LEU A 168 -4.79 -10.64 15.99
CA LEU A 168 -3.40 -10.43 15.59
C LEU A 168 -2.81 -9.16 16.22
N ASN A 169 -3.54 -8.05 16.21
CA ASN A 169 -3.11 -6.80 16.80
C ASN A 169 -2.89 -6.93 18.31
N LYS A 170 -3.85 -7.50 19.05
CA LYS A 170 -3.74 -7.75 20.49
C LYS A 170 -2.53 -8.62 20.80
N HIS A 171 -2.29 -9.65 19.98
CA HIS A 171 -1.15 -10.54 20.14
C HIS A 171 0.17 -9.79 19.97
N LEU A 172 0.33 -9.01 18.89
CA LEU A 172 1.55 -8.27 18.62
C LEU A 172 1.82 -7.19 19.68
N ILE A 173 0.79 -6.42 20.09
CA ILE A 173 0.90 -5.37 21.12
C ILE A 173 1.24 -5.95 22.51
N HIS A 174 0.87 -7.20 22.78
CA HIS A 174 1.26 -7.88 24.02
C HIS A 174 2.78 -8.21 24.06
N ILE A 175 3.44 -8.22 22.92
CA ILE A 175 4.85 -8.63 22.76
C ILE A 175 5.76 -7.43 22.49
N PHE A 176 5.31 -6.47 21.69
CA PHE A 176 6.03 -5.26 21.29
C PHE A 176 5.14 -4.03 21.53
N ASP A 177 5.73 -2.89 21.83
CA ASP A 177 4.99 -1.62 21.84
C ASP A 177 4.48 -1.29 20.42
N GLU A 178 3.33 -0.61 20.28
CA GLU A 178 2.79 -0.23 18.96
C GLU A 178 3.79 0.59 18.12
N LYS A 179 4.63 1.42 18.76
CA LYS A 179 5.70 2.19 18.09
C LYS A 179 6.85 1.33 17.54
N GLU A 180 6.93 0.06 17.95
CA GLU A 180 7.92 -0.92 17.50
C GLU A 180 7.38 -1.82 16.40
N ILE A 181 6.06 -1.73 16.09
CA ILE A 181 5.38 -2.57 15.08
C ILE A 181 5.19 -1.78 13.79
N TYR A 182 5.77 -2.28 12.71
CA TYR A 182 5.77 -1.68 11.37
C TYR A 182 4.96 -2.55 10.42
N ARG A 183 3.66 -2.22 10.22
CA ARG A 183 2.76 -2.95 9.31
C ARG A 183 2.87 -2.37 7.92
N ILE A 184 3.48 -3.12 7.00
CA ILE A 184 3.77 -2.65 5.63
C ILE A 184 2.50 -2.54 4.79
N ASP A 185 2.28 -1.34 4.26
CA ASP A 185 1.50 -1.12 3.05
C ASP A 185 2.42 -0.49 1.99
N HIS A 186 2.79 -1.25 0.98
CA HIS A 186 3.76 -0.79 -0.03
C HIS A 186 3.24 0.37 -0.91
N TYR A 187 1.92 0.64 -0.93
CA TYR A 187 1.38 1.84 -1.59
C TYR A 187 1.82 3.11 -0.87
N LEU A 188 1.91 3.10 0.45
CA LEU A 188 2.35 4.25 1.24
C LEU A 188 3.84 4.59 1.02
N GLY A 189 4.64 3.61 0.63
CA GLY A 189 6.04 3.82 0.29
C GLY A 189 6.29 4.52 -1.06
N LYS A 190 5.23 4.75 -1.89
CA LYS A 190 5.37 5.39 -3.19
C LYS A 190 5.49 6.91 -3.06
N GLU A 191 6.38 7.51 -3.84
CA GLU A 191 6.66 8.97 -3.81
C GLU A 191 5.41 9.81 -4.07
N THR A 192 4.57 9.43 -5.03
CA THR A 192 3.32 10.12 -5.32
C THR A 192 2.33 10.09 -4.16
N VAL A 193 2.29 9.01 -3.38
CA VAL A 193 1.40 8.93 -2.21
C VAL A 193 1.90 9.83 -1.09
N GLN A 194 3.20 9.83 -0.82
CA GLN A 194 3.82 10.74 0.15
C GLN A 194 3.62 12.20 -0.25
N ASN A 195 3.70 12.48 -1.56
CA ASN A 195 3.52 13.82 -2.08
C ASN A 195 2.09 14.37 -1.93
N ILE A 196 1.07 13.53 -1.66
CA ILE A 196 -0.27 14.03 -1.34
C ILE A 196 -0.22 14.97 -0.12
N LEU A 197 0.58 14.62 0.89
CA LEU A 197 0.75 15.45 2.09
C LEU A 197 1.44 16.79 1.74
N VAL A 198 2.50 16.74 0.93
CA VAL A 198 3.22 17.94 0.50
C VAL A 198 2.35 18.80 -0.41
N LEU A 199 1.68 18.19 -1.39
CA LEU A 199 0.77 18.88 -2.31
C LEU A 199 -0.31 19.65 -1.55
N ARG A 200 -0.93 19.02 -0.56
CA ARG A 200 -2.00 19.62 0.22
C ARG A 200 -1.48 20.66 1.21
N PHE A 201 -0.51 20.30 2.05
CA PHE A 201 -0.18 21.07 3.25
C PHE A 201 0.97 22.07 3.07
N SER A 202 1.72 22.02 1.95
CA SER A 202 2.72 23.04 1.65
C SER A 202 2.27 24.06 0.61
N ASN A 203 1.08 23.89 -0.01
CA ASN A 203 0.59 24.76 -1.08
C ASN A 203 -0.74 25.42 -0.72
N GLY A 204 -0.70 26.72 -0.44
CA GLY A 204 -1.86 27.52 -0.03
C GLY A 204 -2.98 27.64 -1.07
N ILE A 205 -2.79 27.13 -2.29
CA ILE A 205 -3.84 27.12 -3.33
C ILE A 205 -4.70 25.85 -3.29
N PHE A 206 -4.22 24.74 -2.72
CA PHE A 206 -4.96 23.47 -2.72
C PHE A 206 -5.78 23.28 -1.45
N GLU A 207 -5.18 23.38 -0.28
CA GLU A 207 -5.86 23.04 0.98
C GLU A 207 -7.15 23.84 1.25
N PRO A 208 -7.26 25.16 0.94
CA PRO A 208 -8.53 25.88 1.08
C PRO A 208 -9.66 25.34 0.20
N LEU A 209 -9.32 24.71 -0.92
CA LEU A 209 -10.28 24.09 -1.86
C LEU A 209 -10.58 22.64 -1.52
N TRP A 210 -9.86 22.03 -0.56
CA TRP A 210 -9.89 20.60 -0.25
C TRP A 210 -11.01 20.23 0.72
N ASN A 211 -12.26 20.55 0.32
CA ASN A 211 -13.45 20.33 1.13
C ASN A 211 -14.73 20.29 0.29
N ARG A 212 -15.83 19.93 0.93
CA ARG A 212 -17.16 19.79 0.34
C ARG A 212 -17.72 21.03 -0.39
N ASN A 213 -17.18 22.21 -0.14
CA ASN A 213 -17.66 23.44 -0.82
C ASN A 213 -17.16 23.49 -2.26
N TYR A 214 -16.02 22.91 -2.54
CA TYR A 214 -15.35 22.99 -3.85
C TYR A 214 -15.19 21.63 -4.55
N ILE A 215 -15.13 20.52 -3.79
CA ILE A 215 -14.99 19.18 -4.34
C ILE A 215 -16.38 18.56 -4.53
N ASP A 216 -16.60 18.01 -5.72
CA ASP A 216 -17.81 17.30 -6.11
C ASP A 216 -17.73 15.83 -5.75
N SER A 217 -16.63 15.19 -6.12
CA SER A 217 -16.35 13.78 -5.83
C SER A 217 -14.86 13.49 -5.83
N ILE A 218 -14.48 12.36 -5.21
CA ILE A 218 -13.13 11.80 -5.28
C ILE A 218 -13.22 10.36 -5.77
N GLU A 219 -12.39 10.01 -6.76
CA GLU A 219 -12.30 8.66 -7.31
C GLU A 219 -10.91 8.09 -6.99
N ILE A 220 -10.83 6.89 -6.44
CA ILE A 220 -9.59 6.20 -6.11
C ILE A 220 -9.64 4.82 -6.75
N SER A 221 -8.71 4.55 -7.64
CA SER A 221 -8.75 3.34 -8.43
C SER A 221 -7.42 2.59 -8.47
N ALA A 222 -7.50 1.27 -8.58
CA ALA A 222 -6.38 0.40 -8.90
C ALA A 222 -6.85 -0.69 -9.86
N SER A 223 -6.54 -0.52 -11.13
CA SER A 223 -6.87 -1.43 -12.23
C SER A 223 -5.69 -2.30 -12.58
N GLU A 224 -5.91 -3.58 -12.83
CA GLU A 224 -4.90 -4.54 -13.27
C GLU A 224 -5.32 -5.24 -14.57
N THR A 225 -4.40 -5.34 -15.53
CA THR A 225 -4.63 -6.06 -16.81
C THR A 225 -4.47 -7.56 -16.67
N LEU A 226 -3.73 -8.02 -15.67
CA LEU A 226 -3.48 -9.44 -15.41
C LEU A 226 -4.64 -10.07 -14.62
N GLY A 227 -4.82 -11.39 -14.80
CA GLY A 227 -5.70 -12.22 -13.98
C GLY A 227 -5.04 -12.65 -12.67
N VAL A 228 -5.50 -13.78 -12.12
CA VAL A 228 -4.90 -14.34 -10.88
C VAL A 228 -3.70 -15.25 -11.15
N GLU A 229 -3.56 -15.74 -12.37
CA GLU A 229 -2.44 -16.57 -12.85
C GLU A 229 -2.10 -17.73 -11.87
N ASN A 230 -0.86 -17.80 -11.39
CA ASN A 230 -0.43 -18.85 -10.44
C ASN A 230 -0.89 -18.62 -9.00
N ARG A 231 -1.58 -17.50 -8.70
CA ARG A 231 -2.05 -17.13 -7.36
C ARG A 231 -3.51 -17.46 -7.10
N GLY A 232 -4.17 -18.28 -7.95
CA GLY A 232 -5.60 -18.60 -7.84
C GLY A 232 -5.99 -19.06 -6.45
N LYS A 233 -5.28 -20.00 -5.81
CA LYS A 233 -5.56 -20.47 -4.45
C LYS A 233 -5.56 -19.35 -3.38
N TYR A 234 -4.64 -18.43 -3.47
CA TYR A 234 -4.58 -17.28 -2.54
C TYR A 234 -5.73 -16.33 -2.81
N TYR A 235 -5.93 -15.99 -4.09
CA TYR A 235 -6.90 -14.98 -4.48
C TYR A 235 -8.35 -15.45 -4.27
N ASP A 236 -8.61 -16.73 -4.45
CA ASP A 236 -9.92 -17.33 -4.21
C ASP A 236 -10.37 -17.23 -2.73
N GLY A 237 -9.41 -17.22 -1.82
CA GLY A 237 -9.66 -16.94 -0.40
C GLY A 237 -9.68 -15.46 -0.02
N ALA A 238 -9.08 -14.58 -0.83
CA ALA A 238 -8.95 -13.15 -0.51
C ALA A 238 -10.02 -12.29 -1.19
N GLY A 239 -10.12 -12.36 -2.52
CA GLY A 239 -10.94 -11.47 -3.34
C GLY A 239 -10.38 -10.04 -3.44
N ALA A 240 -10.96 -9.25 -4.34
CA ALA A 240 -10.55 -7.88 -4.60
C ALA A 240 -10.76 -6.95 -3.39
N LEU A 241 -11.80 -7.19 -2.61
CA LEU A 241 -12.14 -6.38 -1.44
C LEU A 241 -11.05 -6.46 -0.36
N ARG A 242 -10.59 -7.67 -0.01
CA ARG A 242 -9.52 -7.86 0.97
C ARG A 242 -8.13 -7.56 0.40
N ASP A 243 -7.88 -7.96 -0.87
CA ASP A 243 -6.53 -7.82 -1.44
C ASP A 243 -6.16 -6.37 -1.71
N MET A 244 -7.10 -5.52 -2.11
CA MET A 244 -6.84 -4.16 -2.56
C MET A 244 -7.57 -3.08 -1.76
N ILE A 245 -8.89 -3.22 -1.52
CA ILE A 245 -9.67 -2.13 -0.94
C ILE A 245 -9.38 -1.97 0.54
N GLN A 246 -9.50 -3.04 1.33
CA GLN A 246 -9.39 -3.02 2.80
C GLN A 246 -8.05 -2.43 3.29
N ASN A 247 -7.01 -2.53 2.49
CA ASN A 247 -5.69 -2.01 2.81
C ASN A 247 -5.33 -0.81 1.92
N HIS A 248 -4.80 -1.04 0.74
CA HIS A 248 -4.19 -0.02 -0.11
C HIS A 248 -5.11 1.16 -0.43
N LEU A 249 -6.33 0.89 -0.96
CA LEU A 249 -7.21 1.97 -1.41
C LEU A 249 -7.85 2.73 -0.24
N MET A 250 -8.10 2.06 0.87
CA MET A 250 -8.53 2.71 2.11
C MET A 250 -7.43 3.63 2.67
N GLN A 251 -6.16 3.22 2.64
CA GLN A 251 -5.05 4.07 3.04
C GLN A 251 -4.91 5.29 2.12
N LEU A 252 -4.98 5.10 0.79
CA LEU A 252 -4.99 6.21 -0.17
C LEU A 252 -6.13 7.20 0.11
N MET A 253 -7.33 6.69 0.40
CA MET A 253 -8.47 7.51 0.78
C MET A 253 -8.18 8.30 2.06
N ALA A 254 -7.60 7.67 3.08
CA ALA A 254 -7.30 8.35 4.34
C ALA A 254 -6.27 9.47 4.16
N PHE A 255 -5.18 9.24 3.43
CA PHE A 255 -4.18 10.27 3.08
C PHE A 255 -4.80 11.43 2.28
N THR A 256 -5.74 11.11 1.39
CA THR A 256 -6.45 12.12 0.59
C THR A 256 -7.41 12.94 1.44
N ALA A 257 -8.08 12.32 2.42
CA ALA A 257 -9.19 12.91 3.16
C ALA A 257 -8.84 13.49 4.54
N MET A 258 -7.65 13.18 5.09
CA MET A 258 -7.26 13.59 6.45
C MET A 258 -7.21 15.10 6.64
N GLU A 259 -7.36 15.56 7.88
CA GLU A 259 -7.06 16.94 8.24
C GLU A 259 -5.55 17.19 8.26
N SER A 260 -5.15 18.47 8.25
CA SER A 260 -3.74 18.84 8.43
C SER A 260 -3.27 18.45 9.82
N PRO A 261 -2.20 17.62 9.95
CA PRO A 261 -1.66 17.29 11.26
C PRO A 261 -1.08 18.53 11.94
N SER A 262 -1.07 18.55 13.28
CA SER A 262 -0.52 19.68 14.05
C SER A 262 0.98 19.88 13.87
N VAL A 263 1.71 18.78 13.66
CA VAL A 263 3.15 18.75 13.34
C VAL A 263 3.41 17.58 12.38
N PHE A 264 4.48 17.69 11.61
CA PHE A 264 4.88 16.64 10.67
C PHE A 264 5.69 15.55 11.40
N ASP A 265 4.99 14.75 12.21
CA ASP A 265 5.52 13.61 12.95
C ASP A 265 4.62 12.38 12.77
N PRO A 266 5.12 11.15 12.97
CA PRO A 266 4.35 9.93 12.75
C PRO A 266 3.00 9.86 13.48
N GLU A 267 2.97 10.14 14.78
CA GLU A 267 1.74 9.99 15.56
C GLU A 267 0.65 10.99 15.19
N PRO A 268 0.90 12.32 15.05
CA PRO A 268 -0.11 13.25 14.57
C PRO A 268 -0.67 12.92 13.19
N ILE A 269 0.16 12.44 12.25
CA ILE A 269 -0.29 12.03 10.93
C ILE A 269 -1.20 10.79 11.04
N ARG A 270 -0.79 9.78 11.79
CA ARG A 270 -1.54 8.53 12.01
C ARG A 270 -2.85 8.78 12.77
N ASP A 271 -2.89 9.79 13.68
CA ASP A 271 -4.13 10.22 14.36
C ASP A 271 -5.15 10.79 13.37
N GLU A 272 -4.71 11.62 12.42
CA GLU A 272 -5.62 12.16 11.40
C GLU A 272 -6.16 11.05 10.47
N ILE A 273 -5.34 10.06 10.12
CA ILE A 273 -5.78 8.88 9.36
C ILE A 273 -6.88 8.11 10.10
N VAL A 274 -6.71 7.86 11.39
CA VAL A 274 -7.71 7.16 12.22
C VAL A 274 -9.02 7.94 12.28
N LYS A 275 -8.97 9.27 12.39
CA LYS A 275 -10.18 10.11 12.37
C LYS A 275 -10.98 9.94 11.09
N VAL A 276 -10.32 9.83 9.92
CA VAL A 276 -11.00 9.54 8.65
C VAL A 276 -11.74 8.21 8.73
N PHE A 277 -11.06 7.14 9.13
CA PHE A 277 -11.69 5.82 9.20
C PHE A 277 -12.85 5.74 10.20
N ARG A 278 -12.74 6.42 11.33
CA ARG A 278 -13.81 6.50 12.34
C ARG A 278 -15.02 7.32 11.87
N ALA A 279 -14.81 8.22 10.92
CA ALA A 279 -15.88 9.05 10.33
C ALA A 279 -16.52 8.41 9.08
N LEU A 280 -16.09 7.22 8.66
CA LEU A 280 -16.73 6.51 7.54
C LEU A 280 -18.16 6.14 7.89
N ARG A 281 -19.09 6.47 6.97
CA ARG A 281 -20.50 6.11 7.11
C ARG A 281 -20.66 4.60 6.96
N PRO A 282 -21.19 3.89 7.98
CA PRO A 282 -21.41 2.45 7.87
C PRO A 282 -22.47 2.13 6.82
N TYR A 283 -22.29 1.06 6.08
CA TYR A 283 -23.32 0.56 5.17
C TYR A 283 -24.46 -0.11 5.94
N LYS A 284 -25.68 0.26 5.62
CA LYS A 284 -26.86 -0.50 6.03
C LYS A 284 -27.12 -1.61 5.03
N THR A 285 -27.58 -2.76 5.48
CA THR A 285 -27.77 -3.95 4.61
C THR A 285 -28.58 -3.64 3.36
N HIS A 286 -29.64 -2.83 3.45
CA HIS A 286 -30.50 -2.46 2.32
C HIS A 286 -29.85 -1.46 1.34
N ASP A 287 -28.77 -0.78 1.75
CA ASP A 287 -28.05 0.18 0.90
C ASP A 287 -26.88 -0.48 0.16
N MET A 288 -26.38 -1.63 0.65
CA MET A 288 -25.17 -2.27 0.11
C MET A 288 -25.31 -2.55 -1.39
N ASP A 289 -26.43 -3.09 -1.84
CA ASP A 289 -26.66 -3.41 -3.26
C ASP A 289 -26.73 -2.17 -4.17
N ASN A 290 -26.98 -0.98 -3.61
CA ASN A 290 -27.02 0.28 -4.34
C ASN A 290 -25.70 1.04 -4.29
N LEU A 291 -24.88 0.80 -3.26
CA LEU A 291 -23.62 1.52 -3.00
C LEU A 291 -22.38 0.68 -3.29
N ILE A 292 -22.55 -0.62 -3.56
CA ILE A 292 -21.46 -1.55 -3.84
C ILE A 292 -21.79 -2.41 -5.04
N VAL A 293 -20.83 -2.59 -5.92
CA VAL A 293 -20.88 -3.53 -7.07
C VAL A 293 -19.70 -4.48 -6.94
N ARG A 294 -19.98 -5.78 -6.96
CA ARG A 294 -18.97 -6.83 -7.07
C ARG A 294 -19.07 -7.55 -8.38
N GLY A 295 -17.93 -7.91 -8.95
CA GLY A 295 -17.89 -8.61 -10.22
C GLY A 295 -16.83 -9.70 -10.29
N GLN A 296 -16.98 -10.57 -11.26
CA GLN A 296 -16.03 -11.64 -11.56
C GLN A 296 -15.77 -11.64 -13.07
N TYR A 297 -14.51 -11.67 -13.50
CA TYR A 297 -14.22 -11.72 -14.94
C TYR A 297 -14.54 -13.10 -15.51
N ASP A 298 -14.98 -13.14 -16.75
CA ASP A 298 -15.27 -14.37 -17.47
C ASP A 298 -14.01 -15.24 -17.60
N GLY A 299 -14.11 -16.53 -17.27
CA GLY A 299 -12.99 -17.46 -17.21
C GLY A 299 -12.26 -17.54 -15.86
N TYR A 300 -12.69 -16.77 -14.82
CA TYR A 300 -12.05 -16.83 -13.50
C TYR A 300 -12.09 -18.23 -12.87
N ARG A 301 -13.24 -18.91 -12.97
CA ARG A 301 -13.42 -20.26 -12.41
C ARG A 301 -12.63 -21.35 -13.13
N GLU A 302 -12.07 -21.04 -14.30
CA GLU A 302 -11.19 -21.91 -15.09
C GLU A 302 -9.72 -21.72 -14.72
N GLU A 303 -9.40 -20.68 -13.94
CA GLU A 303 -8.03 -20.41 -13.49
C GLU A 303 -7.52 -21.50 -12.55
N LYS A 304 -6.23 -21.75 -12.59
CA LYS A 304 -5.57 -22.79 -11.80
C LYS A 304 -5.77 -22.59 -10.29
N ASN A 305 -6.27 -23.62 -9.60
CA ASN A 305 -6.54 -23.63 -8.16
C ASN A 305 -7.65 -22.66 -7.70
N VAL A 306 -8.57 -22.31 -8.57
CA VAL A 306 -9.83 -21.63 -8.24
C VAL A 306 -10.93 -22.69 -8.16
N ALA A 307 -11.89 -22.52 -7.23
CA ALA A 307 -13.02 -23.42 -7.10
C ALA A 307 -13.99 -23.23 -8.31
N PRO A 308 -14.53 -24.33 -8.90
CA PRO A 308 -15.43 -24.22 -10.07
C PRO A 308 -16.72 -23.45 -9.82
N ASP A 309 -17.14 -23.38 -8.56
CA ASP A 309 -18.33 -22.66 -8.07
C ASP A 309 -17.97 -21.39 -7.27
N SER A 310 -16.73 -20.90 -7.39
CA SER A 310 -16.26 -19.73 -6.66
C SER A 310 -17.18 -18.51 -6.86
N THR A 311 -17.49 -17.85 -5.77
CA THR A 311 -18.20 -16.57 -5.73
C THR A 311 -17.28 -15.40 -5.38
N THR A 312 -15.97 -15.62 -5.41
CA THR A 312 -14.97 -14.62 -5.09
C THR A 312 -14.96 -13.51 -6.14
N GLU A 313 -15.03 -12.30 -5.68
CA GLU A 313 -15.02 -11.12 -6.53
C GLU A 313 -13.61 -10.80 -7.04
N THR A 314 -13.52 -10.53 -8.35
CA THR A 314 -12.30 -10.04 -9.02
C THR A 314 -12.38 -8.56 -9.37
N TYR A 315 -13.54 -7.96 -9.13
CA TYR A 315 -13.84 -6.55 -9.28
C TYR A 315 -14.72 -6.08 -8.12
N VAL A 316 -14.40 -4.92 -7.56
CA VAL A 316 -15.27 -4.22 -6.61
C VAL A 316 -15.27 -2.73 -6.91
N ALA A 317 -16.46 -2.13 -6.95
CA ALA A 317 -16.63 -0.68 -6.94
C ALA A 317 -17.55 -0.28 -5.78
N MET A 318 -17.19 0.76 -5.05
CA MET A 318 -17.90 1.21 -3.86
C MET A 318 -18.07 2.73 -3.87
N LYS A 319 -19.25 3.18 -3.45
CA LYS A 319 -19.54 4.58 -3.14
C LYS A 319 -19.54 4.75 -1.63
N MET A 320 -18.64 5.56 -1.11
CA MET A 320 -18.41 5.77 0.31
C MET A 320 -18.64 7.23 0.70
N PHE A 321 -18.93 7.47 1.98
CA PHE A 321 -19.08 8.81 2.53
C PHE A 321 -18.32 8.93 3.85
N ILE A 322 -17.77 10.13 4.10
CA ILE A 322 -17.08 10.49 5.34
C ILE A 322 -17.92 11.53 6.06
N ASP A 323 -18.48 11.15 7.23
CA ASP A 323 -19.39 11.98 8.02
C ASP A 323 -18.61 12.92 8.93
N ASN A 324 -18.00 13.95 8.34
CA ASN A 324 -17.35 15.04 9.04
C ASN A 324 -17.63 16.39 8.34
N TRP A 325 -17.21 17.50 8.96
CA TRP A 325 -17.45 18.84 8.42
C TRP A 325 -16.81 19.09 7.06
N ARG A 326 -15.66 18.47 6.79
CA ARG A 326 -14.90 18.64 5.54
C ARG A 326 -15.59 17.93 4.38
N TRP A 327 -16.11 16.72 4.60
CA TRP A 327 -16.49 15.80 3.55
C TRP A 327 -17.97 15.43 3.49
N SER A 328 -18.80 15.97 4.41
CA SER A 328 -20.24 15.65 4.40
C SER A 328 -20.83 15.76 3.00
N ASP A 329 -21.48 14.66 2.56
CA ASP A 329 -22.16 14.49 1.27
C ASP A 329 -21.24 14.50 0.01
N VAL A 330 -19.92 14.54 0.16
CA VAL A 330 -18.99 14.29 -0.94
C VAL A 330 -18.82 12.78 -1.14
N PRO A 331 -19.19 12.21 -2.29
CA PRO A 331 -18.98 10.79 -2.56
C PRO A 331 -17.50 10.50 -2.83
N PHE A 332 -16.99 9.45 -2.21
CA PHE A 332 -15.73 8.82 -2.52
C PHE A 332 -16.03 7.53 -3.28
N TYR A 333 -15.60 7.45 -4.52
CA TYR A 333 -15.71 6.25 -5.34
C TYR A 333 -14.39 5.49 -5.28
N ILE A 334 -14.45 4.24 -4.85
CA ILE A 334 -13.26 3.39 -4.76
C ILE A 334 -13.50 2.15 -5.60
N PHE A 335 -12.61 1.83 -6.53
CA PHE A 335 -12.74 0.62 -7.30
C PHE A 335 -11.40 -0.04 -7.62
N THR A 336 -11.46 -1.35 -7.77
CA THR A 336 -10.35 -2.19 -8.21
C THR A 336 -10.86 -3.37 -9.00
N GLY A 337 -10.04 -3.90 -9.89
CA GLY A 337 -10.38 -5.12 -10.62
C GLY A 337 -9.20 -5.68 -11.41
N LYS A 338 -9.34 -6.96 -11.75
CA LYS A 338 -8.41 -7.71 -12.61
C LYS A 338 -8.96 -7.83 -14.02
N LYS A 339 -8.07 -8.14 -15.00
CA LYS A 339 -8.44 -8.24 -16.42
C LYS A 339 -9.13 -6.98 -16.97
N LEU A 340 -8.85 -5.81 -16.38
CA LEU A 340 -9.32 -4.52 -16.86
C LEU A 340 -8.46 -4.04 -18.05
N PRO A 341 -8.92 -3.05 -18.85
CA PRO A 341 -8.23 -2.63 -20.08
C PRO A 341 -6.84 -2.06 -19.84
N GLU A 342 -6.61 -1.41 -18.69
CA GLU A 342 -5.37 -0.70 -18.39
C GLU A 342 -4.89 -1.01 -16.97
N LYS A 343 -3.56 -1.03 -16.80
CA LYS A 343 -2.94 -1.10 -15.47
C LYS A 343 -2.69 0.31 -14.96
N ILE A 344 -3.60 0.83 -14.13
CA ILE A 344 -3.53 2.20 -13.58
C ILE A 344 -3.91 2.18 -12.10
N SER A 345 -3.15 2.93 -11.28
CA SER A 345 -3.60 3.34 -9.95
C SER A 345 -3.55 4.86 -9.88
N GLU A 346 -4.69 5.47 -9.56
CA GLU A 346 -4.80 6.93 -9.56
C GLU A 346 -5.86 7.43 -8.56
N ILE A 347 -5.70 8.69 -8.16
CA ILE A 347 -6.68 9.46 -7.41
C ILE A 347 -7.13 10.60 -8.31
N VAL A 348 -8.44 10.72 -8.54
CA VAL A 348 -9.04 11.83 -9.31
C VAL A 348 -9.92 12.64 -8.38
N VAL A 349 -9.55 13.93 -8.20
CA VAL A 349 -10.34 14.90 -7.46
C VAL A 349 -11.13 15.72 -8.47
N ASN A 350 -12.44 15.55 -8.47
CA ASN A 350 -13.36 16.30 -9.32
C ASN A 350 -13.85 17.53 -8.55
N PHE A 351 -13.57 18.72 -9.09
CA PHE A 351 -14.04 19.97 -8.51
C PHE A 351 -15.46 20.29 -9.00
N LYS A 352 -16.24 20.95 -8.18
CA LYS A 352 -17.57 21.44 -8.55
C LYS A 352 -17.49 22.39 -9.75
N SER A 353 -18.52 22.39 -10.56
CA SER A 353 -18.67 23.37 -11.64
C SER A 353 -18.80 24.78 -11.08
N THR A 354 -18.45 25.76 -11.90
CA THR A 354 -18.67 27.18 -11.55
C THR A 354 -20.16 27.43 -11.28
N PRO A 355 -20.52 28.23 -10.24
CA PRO A 355 -21.92 28.50 -9.90
C PRO A 355 -22.69 29.19 -11.01
N HIS A 356 -21.98 29.95 -11.86
CA HIS A 356 -22.54 30.62 -13.03
C HIS A 356 -21.70 30.25 -14.25
N GLN A 357 -22.30 29.58 -15.21
CA GLN A 357 -21.65 29.13 -16.44
C GLN A 357 -21.78 30.17 -17.56
N LEU A 358 -20.76 31.04 -17.71
CA LEU A 358 -20.73 32.10 -18.73
C LEU A 358 -20.48 31.56 -20.14
N PHE A 359 -19.91 30.36 -20.30
CA PHE A 359 -19.46 29.82 -21.58
C PHE A 359 -20.24 28.56 -21.99
N VAL A 360 -21.54 28.49 -21.64
CA VAL A 360 -22.42 27.35 -22.02
C VAL A 360 -22.48 27.24 -23.55
N GLY A 361 -22.32 26.02 -24.06
CA GLY A 361 -22.31 25.76 -25.52
C GLY A 361 -21.01 26.10 -26.24
N GLN A 362 -20.03 26.69 -25.54
CA GLN A 362 -18.71 27.03 -26.09
C GLN A 362 -17.58 26.15 -25.53
N CYS A 363 -17.92 25.21 -24.62
CA CYS A 363 -16.96 24.28 -24.03
C CYS A 363 -16.98 22.96 -24.79
N SER A 364 -15.89 22.60 -25.45
CA SER A 364 -15.66 21.25 -25.92
C SER A 364 -14.97 20.45 -24.78
N GLY A 365 -15.68 19.53 -24.12
CA GLY A 365 -15.08 18.61 -23.14
C GLY A 365 -15.39 18.85 -21.67
N GLY A 366 -16.47 19.58 -21.32
CA GLY A 366 -16.91 19.79 -19.93
C GLY A 366 -16.18 20.94 -19.21
N SER A 367 -16.87 21.60 -18.26
CA SER A 367 -16.37 22.79 -17.56
C SER A 367 -15.75 22.49 -16.18
N CYS A 368 -15.62 21.22 -15.79
CA CYS A 368 -15.15 20.86 -14.45
C CYS A 368 -13.64 20.71 -14.40
N ASN A 369 -13.03 21.36 -13.42
CA ASN A 369 -11.61 21.17 -13.13
C ASN A 369 -11.39 19.80 -12.49
N LYS A 370 -10.27 19.16 -12.82
CA LYS A 370 -9.88 17.89 -12.24
C LYS A 370 -8.41 17.94 -11.83
N LEU A 371 -8.10 17.38 -10.66
CA LEU A 371 -6.74 17.07 -10.26
C LEU A 371 -6.57 15.55 -10.29
N ILE A 372 -5.65 15.06 -11.09
CA ILE A 372 -5.35 13.64 -11.25
C ILE A 372 -3.98 13.37 -10.64
N ILE A 373 -3.91 12.51 -9.65
CA ILE A 373 -2.66 12.05 -9.03
C ILE A 373 -2.47 10.60 -9.47
N ARG A 374 -1.58 10.37 -10.42
CA ARG A 374 -1.26 9.04 -10.93
C ARG A 374 -0.15 8.41 -10.11
N ILE A 375 -0.45 7.25 -9.51
CA ILE A 375 0.45 6.52 -8.62
C ILE A 375 1.28 5.50 -9.40
N GLN A 376 0.69 4.91 -10.45
CA GLN A 376 1.36 4.00 -11.40
C GLN A 376 0.54 3.85 -12.69
N PRO A 377 1.18 3.53 -13.86
CA PRO A 377 2.62 3.25 -13.98
C PRO A 377 3.49 4.51 -13.98
N ASP A 378 3.08 5.60 -14.58
CA ASP A 378 3.87 6.83 -14.77
C ASP A 378 3.47 7.86 -13.71
N GLU A 379 4.23 7.91 -12.62
CA GLU A 379 3.96 8.80 -11.49
C GLU A 379 3.88 10.26 -11.93
N SER A 380 2.71 10.89 -11.75
CA SER A 380 2.45 12.24 -12.23
C SER A 380 1.30 12.93 -11.50
N ILE A 381 1.26 14.25 -11.60
CA ILE A 381 0.15 15.09 -11.16
C ILE A 381 -0.29 15.95 -12.35
N THR A 382 -1.58 15.86 -12.71
CA THR A 382 -2.18 16.60 -13.80
C THR A 382 -3.32 17.47 -13.29
N LEU A 383 -3.25 18.79 -13.49
CA LEU A 383 -4.38 19.70 -13.25
C LEU A 383 -5.06 20.00 -14.59
N LYS A 384 -6.32 19.58 -14.74
CA LYS A 384 -7.15 19.88 -15.92
C LYS A 384 -8.03 21.09 -15.67
N PHE A 385 -8.02 22.05 -16.61
CA PHE A 385 -8.81 23.29 -16.53
C PHE A 385 -9.09 23.85 -17.93
N GLY A 386 -10.07 24.76 -18.01
CA GLY A 386 -10.50 25.36 -19.27
C GLY A 386 -9.62 26.55 -19.66
N LEU A 387 -9.17 26.60 -20.92
CA LEU A 387 -8.54 27.76 -21.54
C LEU A 387 -9.25 28.20 -22.83
N LYS A 388 -9.29 29.51 -23.08
CA LYS A 388 -9.78 30.05 -24.34
C LYS A 388 -8.86 29.62 -25.49
N MET A 389 -9.45 29.07 -26.54
CA MET A 389 -8.72 28.79 -27.77
C MET A 389 -8.31 30.09 -28.48
N PRO A 390 -7.10 30.15 -29.06
CA PRO A 390 -6.71 31.25 -29.93
C PRO A 390 -7.67 31.45 -31.11
N GLY A 391 -7.94 32.70 -31.49
CA GLY A 391 -8.85 33.06 -32.59
C GLY A 391 -10.06 33.87 -32.14
N ALA A 392 -11.03 34.02 -33.06
CA ALA A 392 -12.26 34.77 -32.81
C ALA A 392 -13.21 34.01 -31.87
N GLY A 393 -13.93 34.72 -31.00
CA GLY A 393 -14.88 34.16 -30.03
C GLY A 393 -14.22 33.68 -28.76
N PHE A 394 -15.02 33.00 -27.90
CA PHE A 394 -14.64 32.52 -26.57
C PHE A 394 -14.77 30.99 -26.47
N THR A 395 -14.34 30.26 -27.50
CA THR A 395 -14.32 28.78 -27.43
C THR A 395 -13.36 28.34 -26.36
N VAL A 396 -13.87 27.60 -25.39
CA VAL A 396 -13.11 27.04 -24.27
C VAL A 396 -12.76 25.59 -24.57
N LYS A 397 -11.50 25.22 -24.36
CA LYS A 397 -11.00 23.84 -24.43
C LYS A 397 -10.36 23.45 -23.11
N GLN A 398 -10.61 22.23 -22.68
CA GLN A 398 -9.92 21.67 -21.51
C GLN A 398 -8.46 21.34 -21.86
N VAL A 399 -7.53 21.79 -21.03
CA VAL A 399 -6.09 21.54 -21.15
C VAL A 399 -5.56 20.95 -19.86
N GLY A 400 -4.41 20.24 -19.93
CA GLY A 400 -3.70 19.71 -18.78
C GLY A 400 -2.44 20.53 -18.49
N MET A 401 -2.17 20.76 -17.21
CA MET A 401 -0.87 21.15 -16.69
C MET A 401 -0.30 19.92 -16.01
N ASP A 402 0.72 19.33 -16.64
CA ASP A 402 1.30 18.05 -16.23
C ASP A 402 2.62 18.27 -15.51
N PHE A 403 2.75 17.62 -14.37
CA PHE A 403 3.99 17.42 -13.67
C PHE A 403 4.30 15.92 -13.61
N ARG A 404 5.51 15.53 -14.02
CA ARG A 404 5.98 14.15 -14.00
C ARG A 404 7.19 14.01 -13.08
N TYR A 405 7.21 12.97 -12.27
CA TYR A 405 8.31 12.73 -11.31
C TYR A 405 9.65 12.43 -11.99
N ASP A 406 9.63 11.81 -13.17
CA ASP A 406 10.84 11.56 -13.97
C ASP A 406 11.56 12.87 -14.36
N SER A 407 10.85 14.01 -14.41
CA SER A 407 11.43 15.32 -14.70
C SER A 407 12.18 15.94 -13.49
N LEU A 408 11.82 15.59 -12.26
CA LEU A 408 12.50 16.07 -11.03
C LEU A 408 13.75 15.25 -10.69
N SER A 409 13.66 13.96 -10.89
CA SER A 409 14.73 13.01 -10.61
C SER A 409 15.28 12.48 -11.92
N LYS A 410 16.31 13.14 -12.47
CA LYS A 410 16.90 12.78 -13.77
C LYS A 410 17.36 11.31 -13.86
N ASN A 411 17.49 10.59 -12.76
CA ASN A 411 18.11 9.28 -12.77
C ASN A 411 17.46 8.20 -11.88
N TYR A 412 16.49 8.51 -11.00
CA TYR A 412 16.02 7.46 -10.08
C TYR A 412 14.76 7.82 -9.26
N LEU A 413 13.76 6.91 -9.31
CA LEU A 413 12.63 6.87 -8.37
C LEU A 413 12.82 5.65 -7.45
N PRO A 414 12.89 5.84 -6.10
CA PRO A 414 13.01 4.73 -5.17
C PRO A 414 11.84 3.75 -5.26
N ASP A 415 12.13 2.45 -5.16
CA ASP A 415 11.06 1.46 -4.94
C ASP A 415 10.42 1.69 -3.55
N ALA A 416 9.14 1.38 -3.42
CA ALA A 416 8.42 1.55 -2.16
C ALA A 416 9.08 0.81 -0.99
N TYR A 417 9.69 -0.36 -1.22
CA TYR A 417 10.39 -1.11 -0.20
C TYR A 417 11.69 -0.45 0.26
N GLU A 418 12.40 0.25 -0.62
CA GLU A 418 13.57 1.03 -0.21
C GLU A 418 13.20 2.09 0.81
N ARG A 419 12.12 2.83 0.52
CA ARG A 419 11.62 3.86 1.41
C ARG A 419 11.18 3.28 2.75
N LEU A 420 10.34 2.25 2.73
CA LEU A 420 9.82 1.64 3.95
C LEU A 420 10.93 1.01 4.80
N LEU A 421 11.89 0.29 4.20
CA LEU A 421 13.02 -0.26 4.95
C LEU A 421 13.86 0.83 5.62
N LEU A 422 14.12 1.92 4.89
CA LEU A 422 14.87 3.05 5.46
C LEU A 422 14.11 3.71 6.62
N ASP A 423 12.81 3.93 6.48
CA ASP A 423 11.97 4.51 7.52
C ASP A 423 11.93 3.62 8.78
N ALA A 424 11.79 2.29 8.61
CA ALA A 424 11.89 1.36 9.74
C ALA A 424 13.26 1.40 10.43
N MET A 425 14.36 1.55 9.66
CA MET A 425 15.70 1.72 10.21
C MET A 425 15.87 3.03 11.00
N LEU A 426 15.21 4.11 10.53
CA LEU A 426 15.20 5.42 11.18
C LEU A 426 14.26 5.48 12.39
N GLY A 427 13.27 4.59 12.48
CA GLY A 427 12.21 4.61 13.49
C GLY A 427 11.04 5.50 13.11
N ASP A 428 10.90 5.83 11.84
CA ASP A 428 9.79 6.60 11.31
C ASP A 428 8.63 5.68 10.93
N SER A 429 7.50 5.79 11.62
CA SER A 429 6.30 4.99 11.38
C SER A 429 5.21 5.72 10.59
N THR A 430 5.52 6.87 9.98
CA THR A 430 4.57 7.72 9.23
C THR A 430 3.84 6.94 8.12
N LEU A 431 4.56 6.08 7.41
CA LEU A 431 4.07 5.32 6.26
C LEU A 431 3.62 3.88 6.61
N TYR A 432 3.36 3.62 7.91
CA TYR A 432 2.96 2.31 8.38
C TYR A 432 1.58 2.33 9.01
N ALA A 433 0.78 1.30 8.73
CA ALA A 433 -0.56 1.20 9.26
C ALA A 433 -0.55 0.98 10.79
N ARG A 434 -1.31 1.81 11.51
CA ARG A 434 -1.51 1.67 12.95
C ARG A 434 -2.68 0.71 13.24
N SER A 435 -2.60 -0.02 14.35
CA SER A 435 -3.59 -1.04 14.72
C SER A 435 -5.02 -0.53 14.73
N ASP A 436 -5.27 0.62 15.33
CA ASP A 436 -6.61 1.21 15.45
C ASP A 436 -7.18 1.72 14.11
N ALA A 437 -6.32 2.18 13.19
CA ALA A 437 -6.70 2.54 11.82
C ALA A 437 -7.12 1.28 11.05
N LEU A 438 -6.33 0.21 11.17
CA LEU A 438 -6.60 -1.07 10.55
C LEU A 438 -7.93 -1.67 11.02
N GLU A 439 -8.17 -1.69 12.33
CA GLU A 439 -9.43 -2.17 12.91
C GLU A 439 -10.63 -1.31 12.49
N ALA A 440 -10.45 0.02 12.43
CA ALA A 440 -11.52 0.91 11.97
C ALA A 440 -11.88 0.67 10.49
N SER A 441 -10.88 0.39 9.62
CA SER A 441 -11.15 0.00 8.24
C SER A 441 -11.89 -1.34 8.14
N TRP A 442 -11.52 -2.33 8.95
CA TRP A 442 -12.21 -3.62 9.01
C TRP A 442 -13.66 -3.51 9.48
N ARG A 443 -13.99 -2.61 10.41
CA ARG A 443 -15.37 -2.38 10.85
C ARG A 443 -16.32 -1.97 9.73
N LEU A 444 -15.79 -1.32 8.68
CA LEU A 444 -16.56 -1.01 7.49
C LEU A 444 -16.66 -2.19 6.51
N ILE A 445 -15.56 -2.93 6.32
CA ILE A 445 -15.43 -3.97 5.29
C ILE A 445 -16.05 -5.31 5.72
N ASP A 446 -15.90 -5.69 6.97
CA ASP A 446 -16.35 -7.00 7.46
C ASP A 446 -17.87 -7.25 7.30
N PRO A 447 -18.76 -6.27 7.56
CA PRO A 447 -20.19 -6.42 7.30
C PRO A 447 -20.52 -6.71 5.82
N ILE A 448 -19.75 -6.17 4.88
CA ILE A 448 -19.93 -6.41 3.44
C ILE A 448 -19.59 -7.87 3.10
N LEU A 449 -18.51 -8.38 3.65
CA LEU A 449 -18.09 -9.78 3.46
C LEU A 449 -19.12 -10.76 4.05
N HIS A 450 -19.69 -10.44 5.21
CA HIS A 450 -20.77 -11.24 5.82
C HIS A 450 -22.01 -11.23 4.94
N HIS A 451 -22.44 -10.07 4.46
CA HIS A 451 -23.58 -9.94 3.54
C HIS A 451 -23.37 -10.76 2.27
N TRP A 452 -22.22 -10.67 1.63
CA TRP A 452 -21.91 -11.45 0.42
C TRP A 452 -21.87 -12.96 0.67
N LYS A 453 -21.40 -13.38 1.85
CA LYS A 453 -21.40 -14.79 2.23
C LYS A 453 -22.81 -15.34 2.38
N GLU A 454 -23.74 -14.55 2.93
CA GLU A 454 -25.16 -14.92 3.09
C GLU A 454 -25.89 -14.95 1.74
N GLU A 455 -25.58 -14.02 0.84
CA GLU A 455 -26.18 -13.93 -0.48
C GLU A 455 -25.64 -14.96 -1.50
N GLY A 456 -24.46 -15.51 -1.26
CA GLY A 456 -23.80 -16.42 -2.21
C GLY A 456 -23.50 -15.72 -3.54
N ALA A 457 -23.96 -16.28 -4.66
CA ALA A 457 -23.75 -15.73 -6.00
C ALA A 457 -24.70 -14.58 -6.38
N LYS A 458 -25.69 -14.26 -5.55
CA LYS A 458 -26.63 -13.15 -5.82
C LYS A 458 -25.86 -11.83 -5.89
N ASN A 459 -26.17 -10.97 -6.85
CA ASN A 459 -25.49 -9.70 -7.10
C ASN A 459 -23.97 -9.83 -7.39
N LEU A 460 -23.50 -11.00 -7.82
CA LEU A 460 -22.20 -11.17 -8.44
C LEU A 460 -22.36 -11.01 -9.96
N PHE A 461 -21.86 -9.89 -10.50
CA PHE A 461 -21.96 -9.58 -11.91
C PHE A 461 -20.73 -10.09 -12.68
N PHE A 462 -20.90 -10.34 -13.99
CA PHE A 462 -19.80 -10.81 -14.83
C PHE A 462 -19.36 -9.73 -15.82
N TYR A 463 -18.09 -9.74 -16.20
CA TYR A 463 -17.53 -8.84 -17.20
C TYR A 463 -16.47 -9.55 -18.04
N ALA A 464 -16.40 -9.20 -19.34
CA ALA A 464 -15.40 -9.77 -20.22
C ALA A 464 -14.00 -9.21 -19.94
N PRO A 465 -12.92 -10.03 -20.07
CA PRO A 465 -11.55 -9.55 -20.01
C PRO A 465 -11.32 -8.39 -20.98
N GLY A 466 -10.72 -7.30 -20.49
CA GLY A 466 -10.48 -6.08 -21.27
C GLY A 466 -11.62 -5.06 -21.21
N GLU A 467 -12.73 -5.37 -20.61
CA GLU A 467 -13.79 -4.39 -20.30
C GLU A 467 -13.48 -3.64 -19.00
N ASP A 468 -14.12 -2.49 -18.82
CA ASP A 468 -13.94 -1.59 -17.67
C ASP A 468 -14.73 -2.05 -16.41
N GLY A 469 -14.91 -3.37 -16.26
CA GLY A 469 -15.69 -4.02 -15.19
C GLY A 469 -17.19 -4.10 -15.49
N PRO A 470 -18.00 -4.56 -14.52
CA PRO A 470 -19.43 -4.75 -14.71
C PRO A 470 -20.16 -3.45 -15.09
N ILE A 471 -21.13 -3.53 -16.01
CA ILE A 471 -21.93 -2.38 -16.45
C ILE A 471 -22.77 -1.79 -15.30
N GLU A 472 -23.12 -2.61 -14.32
CA GLU A 472 -23.87 -2.24 -13.12
C GLU A 472 -23.18 -1.20 -12.26
N LYS A 473 -21.86 -0.97 -12.43
CA LYS A 473 -21.16 0.12 -11.74
C LYS A 473 -21.74 1.51 -12.06
N ALA A 474 -22.43 1.65 -13.19
CA ALA A 474 -23.10 2.89 -13.56
C ALA A 474 -24.14 3.36 -12.51
N LYS A 475 -24.76 2.42 -11.77
CA LYS A 475 -25.69 2.75 -10.68
C LYS A 475 -25.08 3.55 -9.54
N LEU A 476 -23.75 3.49 -9.37
CA LEU A 476 -23.04 4.24 -8.34
C LEU A 476 -22.99 5.74 -8.66
N GLY A 477 -23.26 6.14 -9.91
CA GLY A 477 -23.18 7.52 -10.37
C GLY A 477 -21.73 8.03 -10.51
N MET A 478 -20.78 7.12 -10.80
CA MET A 478 -19.40 7.49 -11.14
C MET A 478 -19.41 8.26 -12.46
N THR A 479 -18.65 9.35 -12.51
CA THR A 479 -18.52 10.14 -13.75
C THR A 479 -17.67 9.33 -14.75
N PRO A 480 -18.16 9.04 -15.97
CA PRO A 480 -17.33 8.42 -17.00
C PRO A 480 -16.05 9.22 -17.24
N LYS A 481 -14.92 8.55 -17.46
CA LYS A 481 -13.60 9.20 -17.66
C LYS A 481 -13.63 10.31 -18.72
N ASP A 482 -14.45 10.17 -19.73
CA ASP A 482 -14.57 11.08 -20.89
C ASP A 482 -15.91 11.81 -21.00
N CYS A 483 -16.79 11.73 -19.98
CA CYS A 483 -18.09 12.37 -20.05
C CYS A 483 -18.03 13.85 -19.69
N PRO A 484 -18.66 14.75 -20.50
CA PRO A 484 -18.93 16.10 -20.08
C PRO A 484 -19.80 16.10 -18.83
N CYS A 485 -19.60 17.05 -17.90
CA CYS A 485 -20.43 17.23 -16.71
C CYS A 485 -21.93 17.06 -17.03
N GLN A 486 -22.68 16.41 -16.13
CA GLN A 486 -24.15 16.30 -16.24
C GLN A 486 -24.87 17.66 -16.42
N SER A 487 -24.21 18.77 -16.14
CA SER A 487 -24.69 20.13 -16.38
C SER A 487 -24.59 20.62 -17.84
N CYS A 488 -24.07 19.80 -18.75
CA CYS A 488 -23.96 20.10 -20.19
C CYS A 488 -25.00 19.32 -21.04
N GLN A 489 -25.90 18.57 -20.42
CA GLN A 489 -27.07 17.97 -21.08
C GLN A 489 -28.27 18.89 -21.05
#